data_3d7d1e3dfacf7d121060effb836f4685
#
_entry.id   3d7d1e3dfacf7d121060effb836f4685
#
_cell.length_a   1.000
_cell.length_b   1.000
_cell.length_c   1.000
_cell.angle_alpha   90.00
_cell.angle_beta   90.00
_cell.angle_gamma   90.00
#
_symmetry.space_group_name_H-M   'P 1'
#
loop_
_entity.id
_entity.type
_entity.pdbx_description
1 polymer ?
#
loop_
_entity_poly.entity_id
_entity_poly.type
_entity_poly.pdbx_seq_one_letter_code
_entity_poly.pdbx_strand_id
1 'polypeptide(L)'
;YDKYKIVASCNCKDQVGTDGYTLWGGYWNQAYYPSRVNAYMPAQTEEGQIPVPIFRMLGSDPIYQYDDGLGQERQGVISLEPVYEKAGMDRRWVDYFLESIVNKPCLAFNYAQAGQENSFTWSNMSKGLEMQIPILDSLRKENKIRVETLGESGAWFKECFKVTPATAVTTLTDVRGEGNKTVWFNSR
;
A
#
# COMPACT_ATOMS: atom_id res chain seq x y z
N TYR A 1 -6.58 -14.63 -14.73
CA TYR A 1 -6.70 -13.18 -14.84
C TYR A 1 -7.78 -12.72 -15.81
N ASP A 2 -7.97 -13.37 -16.95
CA ASP A 2 -8.89 -12.93 -18.00
C ASP A 2 -10.38 -12.85 -17.54
N LYS A 3 -10.71 -13.54 -16.45
CA LYS A 3 -12.04 -13.51 -15.85
C LYS A 3 -12.25 -12.36 -14.85
N TYR A 4 -11.21 -11.68 -14.47
CA TYR A 4 -11.26 -10.66 -13.42
C TYR A 4 -11.08 -9.27 -14.02
N LYS A 5 -11.82 -8.32 -13.48
CA LYS A 5 -11.68 -6.91 -13.87
C LYS A 5 -10.54 -6.21 -13.13
N ILE A 6 -10.18 -6.75 -11.97
CA ILE A 6 -9.17 -6.25 -11.07
C ILE A 6 -8.76 -7.36 -10.11
N VAL A 7 -7.52 -7.31 -9.65
CA VAL A 7 -7.00 -8.18 -8.60
C VAL A 7 -6.39 -7.30 -7.51
N ALA A 8 -6.75 -7.59 -6.27
CA ALA A 8 -5.97 -7.13 -5.13
C ALA A 8 -4.91 -8.18 -4.84
N SER A 9 -3.70 -7.75 -4.67
CA SER A 9 -2.62 -8.61 -4.22
C SER A 9 -2.08 -8.07 -2.91
N CYS A 10 -2.22 -8.85 -1.87
CA CYS A 10 -1.45 -8.64 -0.68
C CYS A 10 -0.02 -9.09 -0.97
N ASN A 11 0.84 -8.14 -1.05
CA ASN A 11 2.27 -8.39 -1.08
C ASN A 11 2.88 -7.59 0.05
N CYS A 12 2.26 -7.73 1.18
CA CYS A 12 2.80 -7.19 2.40
C CYS A 12 3.91 -8.12 2.88
N LYS A 13 4.80 -7.54 3.53
CA LYS A 13 5.94 -8.13 4.13
C LYS A 13 5.64 -9.22 5.17
N ASP A 14 4.54 -9.12 5.85
CA ASP A 14 4.01 -10.13 6.74
C ASP A 14 3.68 -11.45 6.03
N GLN A 15 3.43 -11.38 4.74
CA GLN A 15 3.23 -12.58 3.92
C GLN A 15 4.51 -13.09 3.24
N VAL A 16 5.59 -12.40 3.43
CA VAL A 16 6.93 -12.89 3.11
C VAL A 16 7.37 -13.99 4.07
N GLY A 17 6.57 -14.27 5.03
CA GLY A 17 6.64 -15.31 5.99
C GLY A 17 7.62 -16.43 5.76
N THR A 18 7.15 -17.59 5.90
CA THR A 18 7.92 -18.81 5.75
C THR A 18 8.55 -19.00 4.36
N ASP A 19 7.99 -18.39 3.36
CA ASP A 19 8.56 -18.41 2.00
C ASP A 19 9.64 -17.36 1.79
N GLY A 20 9.79 -16.49 2.73
CA GLY A 20 10.95 -15.65 3.02
C GLY A 20 11.37 -14.67 1.96
N TYR A 21 10.64 -14.49 0.87
CA TYR A 21 11.38 -14.03 -0.26
C TYR A 21 10.69 -13.23 -1.28
N THR A 22 9.60 -12.66 -0.95
CA THR A 22 9.13 -11.66 -1.85
C THR A 22 9.85 -10.36 -1.59
N LEU A 23 10.99 -10.27 -2.13
CA LEU A 23 11.72 -9.03 -2.40
C LEU A 23 10.88 -8.00 -3.19
N TRP A 24 9.66 -8.34 -3.47
CA TRP A 24 8.66 -7.57 -4.19
C TRP A 24 7.92 -6.58 -3.35
N GLY A 25 8.09 -6.62 -2.08
CA GLY A 25 7.63 -5.58 -1.19
C GLY A 25 8.11 -4.19 -1.60
N GLY A 26 9.00 -4.13 -2.57
CA GLY A 26 9.56 -2.92 -3.11
C GLY A 26 8.60 -1.95 -3.78
N TYR A 27 7.38 -2.35 -4.07
CA TYR A 27 6.41 -1.43 -4.63
C TYR A 27 5.52 -0.87 -3.53
N TRP A 28 5.97 0.23 -3.00
CA TRP A 28 5.20 0.96 -2.02
C TRP A 28 4.06 1.70 -2.71
N ASN A 29 2.85 1.47 -2.29
CA ASN A 29 1.64 2.15 -2.77
C ASN A 29 1.36 2.12 -4.26
N GLN A 30 1.39 0.96 -4.90
CA GLN A 30 1.20 0.95 -6.33
C GLN A 30 0.13 0.01 -6.83
N ALA A 31 -0.53 0.50 -7.90
CA ALA A 31 -1.20 -0.34 -8.84
C ALA A 31 -0.38 -0.43 -10.14
N TYR A 32 -0.41 -1.57 -10.79
CA TYR A 32 0.31 -1.80 -12.02
C TYR A 32 -0.35 -2.87 -12.88
N TYR A 33 -0.07 -2.85 -14.17
CA TYR A 33 -0.40 -3.95 -15.05
C TYR A 33 0.71 -5.00 -14.99
N PRO A 34 0.41 -6.23 -14.55
CA PRO A 34 1.43 -7.25 -14.37
C PRO A 34 1.94 -7.79 -15.71
N SER A 35 3.19 -8.22 -15.70
CA SER A 35 3.79 -8.91 -16.84
C SER A 35 3.21 -10.33 -17.00
N ARG A 36 3.02 -10.75 -18.23
CA ARG A 36 2.66 -12.14 -18.57
C ARG A 36 3.73 -13.15 -18.18
N VAL A 37 4.96 -12.70 -18.08
CA VAL A 37 6.11 -13.55 -17.70
C VAL A 37 6.26 -13.64 -16.19
N ASN A 38 6.02 -12.53 -15.49
CA ASN A 38 6.11 -12.47 -14.04
C ASN A 38 5.06 -11.50 -13.50
N ALA A 39 3.97 -12.04 -12.99
CA ALA A 39 2.85 -11.24 -12.49
C ALA A 39 3.18 -10.36 -11.26
N TYR A 40 4.30 -10.58 -10.62
CA TYR A 40 4.77 -9.73 -9.52
C TYR A 40 5.47 -8.45 -9.99
N MET A 41 5.77 -8.36 -11.26
CA MET A 41 6.47 -7.21 -11.84
C MET A 41 5.56 -6.49 -12.84
N PRO A 42 5.66 -5.17 -12.95
CA PRO A 42 4.98 -4.43 -14.01
C PRO A 42 5.51 -4.87 -15.38
N ALA A 43 4.61 -4.94 -16.35
CA ALA A 43 4.99 -5.20 -17.73
C ALA A 43 5.81 -4.04 -18.29
N GLN A 44 6.84 -4.35 -19.04
CA GLN A 44 7.72 -3.35 -19.66
C GLN A 44 7.13 -2.80 -20.97
N THR A 45 6.25 -3.55 -21.61
CA THR A 45 5.55 -3.16 -22.84
C THR A 45 4.06 -3.41 -22.71
N GLU A 46 3.27 -2.75 -23.55
CA GLU A 46 1.81 -2.93 -23.56
C GLU A 46 1.42 -4.35 -24.00
N GLU A 47 2.11 -4.93 -24.97
CA GLU A 47 1.86 -6.29 -25.44
C GLU A 47 2.18 -7.34 -24.38
N GLY A 48 3.18 -7.06 -23.55
CA GLY A 48 3.60 -7.94 -22.48
C GLY A 48 2.73 -7.88 -21.24
N GLN A 49 1.77 -6.95 -21.17
CA GLN A 49 0.94 -6.79 -19.97
C GLN A 49 -0.28 -7.70 -19.95
N ILE A 50 -0.70 -8.04 -18.74
CA ILE A 50 -2.03 -8.58 -18.49
C ILE A 50 -2.95 -7.37 -18.26
N PRO A 51 -4.07 -7.23 -18.99
CA PRO A 51 -4.90 -6.01 -18.93
C PRO A 51 -5.83 -5.97 -17.69
N VAL A 52 -5.35 -6.51 -16.59
CA VAL A 52 -6.01 -6.50 -15.30
C VAL A 52 -5.06 -5.91 -14.29
N PRO A 53 -5.31 -4.71 -13.75
CA PRO A 53 -4.40 -4.09 -12.80
C PRO A 53 -4.37 -4.86 -11.48
N ILE A 54 -3.21 -4.91 -10.87
CA ILE A 54 -3.01 -5.39 -9.53
C ILE A 54 -2.82 -4.18 -8.63
N PHE A 55 -3.66 -4.06 -7.62
CA PHE A 55 -3.49 -3.10 -6.54
C PHE A 55 -2.79 -3.81 -5.39
N ARG A 56 -1.64 -3.32 -5.01
CA ARG A 56 -0.91 -3.91 -3.89
C ARG A 56 -1.40 -3.37 -2.57
N MET A 57 -1.57 -4.25 -1.62
CA MET A 57 -1.78 -3.84 -0.26
C MET A 57 -0.50 -3.23 0.28
N LEU A 58 -0.66 -2.09 0.91
CA LEU A 58 0.44 -1.38 1.49
C LEU A 58 0.90 -2.02 2.76
N GLY A 59 2.18 -2.17 2.77
CA GLY A 59 2.83 -2.62 3.94
C GLY A 59 3.54 -1.49 4.69
N SER A 60 4.66 -1.50 4.95
CA SER A 60 5.65 -1.05 5.86
C SER A 60 5.92 0.46 5.86
N ASP A 61 6.54 0.93 6.90
CA ASP A 61 7.14 2.25 6.97
C ASP A 61 8.07 2.46 5.77
N PRO A 62 7.88 3.53 4.97
CA PRO A 62 8.68 3.78 3.77
C PRO A 62 10.18 3.92 4.05
N ILE A 63 10.55 4.33 5.25
CA ILE A 63 11.95 4.50 5.64
C ILE A 63 12.55 3.17 6.09
N TYR A 64 11.84 2.43 6.95
CA TYR A 64 12.39 1.27 7.65
C TYR A 64 11.96 -0.08 7.12
N GLN A 65 11.19 -0.11 6.03
CA GLN A 65 10.64 -1.40 5.57
C GLN A 65 11.70 -2.43 5.19
N TYR A 66 12.88 -2.02 4.75
CA TYR A 66 13.96 -2.96 4.45
C TYR A 66 14.67 -3.46 5.70
N ASP A 67 14.89 -2.60 6.66
CA ASP A 67 15.64 -2.94 7.86
C ASP A 67 14.82 -3.78 8.83
N ASP A 68 13.54 -3.46 8.96
CA ASP A 68 12.65 -4.13 9.91
C ASP A 68 11.92 -5.32 9.28
N GLY A 69 12.19 -5.64 8.03
CA GLY A 69 11.26 -6.41 7.33
C GLY A 69 11.58 -7.45 6.35
N LEU A 70 12.67 -7.47 5.79
CA LEU A 70 12.99 -8.50 4.84
C LEU A 70 13.71 -9.66 5.55
N GLY A 71 12.94 -10.71 5.86
CA GLY A 71 13.51 -11.95 6.39
C GLY A 71 13.91 -11.91 7.86
N GLN A 72 13.42 -10.97 8.63
CA GLN A 72 13.63 -10.91 10.07
C GLN A 72 12.44 -11.54 10.80
N GLU A 73 12.68 -12.17 11.94
CA GLU A 73 11.66 -12.70 12.85
C GLU A 73 10.69 -11.61 13.36
N ARG A 74 11.10 -10.37 13.32
CA ARG A 74 10.27 -9.22 13.61
C ARG A 74 9.69 -8.68 12.31
N GLN A 75 8.56 -9.17 11.96
CA GLN A 75 7.69 -8.45 11.05
C GLN A 75 7.27 -7.15 11.75
N GLY A 76 7.98 -6.09 11.47
CA GLY A 76 7.48 -4.77 11.79
C GLY A 76 6.34 -4.48 10.84
N VAL A 77 5.20 -5.12 11.03
CA VAL A 77 4.03 -4.86 10.20
C VAL A 77 3.56 -3.47 10.53
N ILE A 78 3.81 -2.66 9.61
CA ILE A 78 3.53 -1.27 9.71
C ILE A 78 2.57 -0.98 8.58
N SER A 79 1.36 -1.40 8.77
CA SER A 79 0.27 -1.19 7.84
C SER A 79 -0.89 -0.51 8.56
N LEU A 80 -1.87 -0.07 7.80
CA LEU A 80 -3.12 0.43 8.38
C LEU A 80 -3.99 -0.68 8.99
N GLU A 81 -3.50 -1.91 9.05
CA GLU A 81 -4.25 -2.99 9.69
C GLU A 81 -4.52 -2.67 11.17
N PRO A 82 -5.80 -2.61 11.55
CA PRO A 82 -6.21 -2.03 12.84
C PRO A 82 -5.97 -2.95 14.04
N VAL A 83 -5.17 -4.00 13.87
CA VAL A 83 -4.82 -4.99 14.90
C VAL A 83 -3.42 -4.80 15.47
N TYR A 84 -2.59 -4.00 14.84
CA TYR A 84 -1.21 -3.83 15.25
C TYR A 84 -1.02 -2.63 16.16
N GLU A 85 -0.67 -2.89 17.41
CA GLU A 85 -0.55 -1.85 18.46
C GLU A 85 0.46 -0.75 18.14
N LYS A 86 1.51 -1.07 17.41
CA LYS A 86 2.58 -0.11 17.06
C LYS A 86 2.41 0.47 15.65
N ALA A 87 1.28 0.24 15.03
CA ALA A 87 0.99 0.69 13.66
C ALA A 87 -0.47 1.10 13.52
N GLY A 88 -1.34 0.26 12.99
CA GLY A 88 -2.74 0.58 12.74
C GLY A 88 -3.58 0.92 13.96
N MET A 89 -3.12 0.58 15.17
CA MET A 89 -3.70 1.01 16.46
C MET A 89 -2.94 2.17 17.12
N ASP A 90 -1.84 2.62 16.54
CA ASP A 90 -1.06 3.77 17.03
C ASP A 90 -1.42 5.02 16.24
N ARG A 91 -2.08 5.98 16.91
CA ARG A 91 -2.50 7.24 16.33
C ARG A 91 -1.34 8.01 15.70
N ARG A 92 -0.19 8.04 16.34
CA ARG A 92 0.99 8.75 15.85
C ARG A 92 1.50 8.15 14.54
N TRP A 93 1.52 6.83 14.48
CA TRP A 93 1.93 6.13 13.27
C TRP A 93 0.92 6.30 12.13
N VAL A 94 -0.37 6.20 12.42
CA VAL A 94 -1.44 6.38 11.42
C VAL A 94 -1.40 7.80 10.84
N ASP A 95 -1.25 8.81 11.67
CA ASP A 95 -1.12 10.21 11.22
C ASP A 95 0.13 10.38 10.34
N TYR A 96 1.27 9.84 10.74
CA TYR A 96 2.51 9.85 9.97
C TYR A 96 2.35 9.17 8.60
N PHE A 97 1.75 7.98 8.58
CA PHE A 97 1.52 7.22 7.37
C PHE A 97 0.61 7.99 6.40
N LEU A 98 -0.53 8.46 6.88
CA LEU A 98 -1.47 9.22 6.07
C LEU A 98 -0.88 10.54 5.58
N GLU A 99 -0.10 11.23 6.41
CA GLU A 99 0.63 12.43 5.98
C GLU A 99 1.56 12.13 4.80
N SER A 100 2.26 11.01 4.83
CA SER A 100 3.19 10.62 3.78
C SER A 100 2.52 10.33 2.44
N ILE A 101 1.28 9.82 2.45
CA ILE A 101 0.56 9.45 1.22
C ILE A 101 -0.44 10.51 0.75
N VAL A 102 -0.96 11.36 1.65
CA VAL A 102 -2.00 12.34 1.32
C VAL A 102 -1.40 13.71 1.01
N ASN A 103 -0.44 14.15 1.81
CA ASN A 103 0.04 15.53 1.77
C ASN A 103 1.42 15.69 1.12
N LYS A 104 2.12 14.61 0.81
CA LYS A 104 3.42 14.69 0.16
C LYS A 104 3.30 14.57 -1.36
N PRO A 105 4.23 15.18 -2.10
CA PRO A 105 4.25 15.06 -3.56
C PRO A 105 4.31 13.60 -4.01
N CYS A 106 3.51 13.27 -5.00
CA CYS A 106 3.58 11.99 -5.71
C CYS A 106 3.59 12.23 -7.22
N LEU A 107 4.01 11.22 -7.97
CA LEU A 107 3.71 11.12 -9.39
C LEU A 107 2.36 10.41 -9.56
N ALA A 108 1.73 10.53 -10.68
CA ALA A 108 0.47 9.89 -11.06
C ALA A 108 -0.60 9.82 -9.94
N PHE A 109 -0.38 9.04 -8.90
CA PHE A 109 -1.30 8.86 -7.77
C PHE A 109 -0.61 8.22 -6.56
N ASN A 110 -1.27 8.34 -5.41
CA ASN A 110 -1.02 7.52 -4.23
C ASN A 110 -2.23 6.65 -3.91
N TYR A 111 -1.99 5.56 -3.23
CA TYR A 111 -3.00 4.58 -2.86
C TYR A 111 -2.69 4.00 -1.49
N ALA A 112 -3.73 3.82 -0.68
CA ALA A 112 -3.65 3.06 0.56
C ALA A 112 -4.86 2.13 0.66
N GLN A 113 -4.64 0.95 1.13
CA GLN A 113 -5.72 0.03 1.45
C GLN A 113 -5.98 0.06 2.95
N ALA A 114 -7.12 0.63 3.33
CA ALA A 114 -7.67 0.44 4.66
C ALA A 114 -8.40 -0.91 4.66
N GLY A 115 -7.72 -1.92 5.10
CA GLY A 115 -8.23 -3.27 5.04
C GLY A 115 -7.71 -4.09 6.20
N GLN A 116 -8.18 -5.33 6.23
CA GLN A 116 -7.79 -6.27 7.26
C GLN A 116 -7.88 -7.69 6.76
N GLU A 117 -7.21 -8.54 7.45
CA GLU A 117 -7.26 -9.95 7.23
C GLU A 117 -8.49 -10.58 7.91
N ASN A 118 -9.15 -11.53 7.22
CA ASN A 118 -10.36 -12.18 7.73
C ASN A 118 -10.15 -13.00 9.01
N SER A 119 -8.91 -13.33 9.35
CA SER A 119 -8.56 -14.06 10.55
C SER A 119 -8.74 -13.26 11.84
N PHE A 120 -8.83 -11.94 11.73
CA PHE A 120 -9.02 -11.09 12.90
C PHE A 120 -10.50 -10.90 13.24
N THR A 121 -10.78 -10.91 14.54
CA THR A 121 -12.14 -10.71 15.06
C THR A 121 -12.40 -9.23 15.32
N TRP A 122 -13.68 -8.87 15.45
CA TRP A 122 -14.08 -7.52 15.83
C TRP A 122 -13.40 -7.03 17.11
N SER A 123 -13.28 -7.90 18.11
CA SER A 123 -12.61 -7.56 19.36
C SER A 123 -11.14 -7.16 19.19
N ASN A 124 -10.49 -7.71 18.19
CA ASN A 124 -9.10 -7.36 17.88
C ASN A 124 -8.97 -6.05 17.08
N MET A 125 -9.99 -5.71 16.29
CA MET A 125 -9.92 -4.63 15.31
C MET A 125 -10.63 -3.36 15.71
N SER A 126 -11.67 -3.47 16.55
CA SER A 126 -12.59 -2.35 16.85
C SER A 126 -11.86 -1.09 17.28
N LYS A 127 -10.90 -1.22 18.17
CA LYS A 127 -10.12 -0.10 18.69
C LYS A 127 -9.36 0.66 17.57
N GLY A 128 -8.72 -0.06 16.67
CA GLY A 128 -8.01 0.54 15.55
C GLY A 128 -8.97 1.16 14.54
N LEU A 129 -10.08 0.50 14.24
CA LEU A 129 -11.10 1.02 13.32
C LEU A 129 -11.80 2.26 13.88
N GLU A 130 -12.16 2.26 15.15
CA GLU A 130 -12.75 3.42 15.84
C GLU A 130 -11.83 4.65 15.79
N MET A 131 -10.52 4.43 15.75
CA MET A 131 -9.54 5.51 15.60
C MET A 131 -9.37 5.93 14.13
N GLN A 132 -9.26 4.98 13.21
CA GLN A 132 -8.92 5.27 11.80
C GLN A 132 -10.10 5.83 11.01
N ILE A 133 -11.32 5.30 11.21
CA ILE A 133 -12.49 5.69 10.42
C ILE A 133 -12.78 7.18 10.50
N PRO A 134 -12.78 7.83 11.69
CA PRO A 134 -12.97 9.28 11.77
C PRO A 134 -11.89 10.10 11.05
N ILE A 135 -10.65 9.63 11.04
CA ILE A 135 -9.56 10.29 10.32
C ILE A 135 -9.80 10.23 8.82
N LEU A 136 -10.10 9.04 8.31
CA LEU A 136 -10.38 8.84 6.88
C LEU A 136 -11.62 9.62 6.44
N ASP A 137 -12.66 9.68 7.25
CA ASP A 137 -13.88 10.46 6.96
C ASP A 137 -13.61 11.97 6.93
N SER A 138 -12.75 12.47 7.82
CA SER A 138 -12.30 13.86 7.80
C SER A 138 -11.54 14.17 6.50
N LEU A 139 -10.57 13.36 6.15
CA LEU A 139 -9.80 13.54 4.90
C LEU A 139 -10.69 13.48 3.65
N ARG A 140 -11.67 12.59 3.66
CA ARG A 140 -12.67 12.47 2.59
C ARG A 140 -13.54 13.74 2.49
N LYS A 141 -14.05 14.25 3.62
CA LYS A 141 -14.85 15.49 3.67
C LYS A 141 -14.06 16.71 3.23
N GLU A 142 -12.75 16.72 3.47
CA GLU A 142 -11.85 17.78 3.01
C GLU A 142 -11.43 17.60 1.53
N ASN A 143 -11.95 16.62 0.82
CA ASN A 143 -11.59 16.26 -0.56
C ASN A 143 -10.09 15.94 -0.76
N LYS A 144 -9.42 15.50 0.28
CA LYS A 144 -8.01 15.09 0.21
C LYS A 144 -7.84 13.66 -0.27
N ILE A 145 -8.83 12.81 -0.01
CA ILE A 145 -8.86 11.43 -0.45
C ILE A 145 -10.22 11.06 -1.04
N ARG A 146 -10.23 10.02 -1.86
CA ARG A 146 -11.43 9.27 -2.22
C ARG A 146 -11.42 7.96 -1.48
N VAL A 147 -12.55 7.54 -0.96
CA VAL A 147 -12.75 6.22 -0.38
C VAL A 147 -13.56 5.42 -1.36
N GLU A 148 -12.97 4.38 -1.90
CA GLU A 148 -13.52 3.59 -3.00
C GLU A 148 -13.44 2.11 -2.69
N THR A 149 -14.32 1.35 -3.29
CA THR A 149 -14.13 -0.09 -3.39
C THR A 149 -12.99 -0.40 -4.35
N LEU A 150 -12.40 -1.57 -4.21
CA LEU A 150 -11.34 -2.00 -5.12
C LEU A 150 -11.82 -2.05 -6.58
N GLY A 151 -13.09 -2.38 -6.80
CA GLY A 151 -13.70 -2.38 -8.14
C GLY A 151 -13.74 -0.98 -8.76
N GLU A 152 -14.09 0.04 -7.99
CA GLU A 152 -14.10 1.44 -8.44
C GLU A 152 -12.69 1.92 -8.75
N SER A 153 -11.73 1.67 -7.85
CA SER A 153 -10.32 2.02 -8.08
C SER A 153 -9.75 1.34 -9.32
N GLY A 154 -10.11 0.08 -9.56
CA GLY A 154 -9.67 -0.64 -10.76
C GLY A 154 -10.26 -0.09 -12.04
N ALA A 155 -11.54 0.28 -12.04
CA ALA A 155 -12.19 0.94 -13.18
C ALA A 155 -11.51 2.28 -13.49
N TRP A 156 -11.32 3.10 -12.48
CA TRP A 156 -10.61 4.37 -12.59
C TRP A 156 -9.18 4.19 -13.15
N PHE A 157 -8.43 3.23 -12.63
CA PHE A 157 -7.06 2.99 -13.09
C PHE A 157 -7.02 2.62 -14.58
N LYS A 158 -7.92 1.77 -15.03
CA LYS A 158 -8.03 1.37 -16.45
C LYS A 158 -8.47 2.49 -17.36
N GLU A 159 -9.26 3.43 -16.86
CA GLU A 159 -9.65 4.63 -17.59
C GLU A 159 -8.48 5.59 -17.76
N CYS A 160 -7.75 5.85 -16.67
CA CYS A 160 -6.66 6.83 -16.64
C CYS A 160 -5.36 6.33 -17.29
N PHE A 161 -5.07 5.04 -17.16
CA PHE A 161 -3.76 4.50 -17.55
C PHE A 161 -3.90 3.28 -18.46
N LYS A 162 -3.28 3.33 -19.63
CA LYS A 162 -3.20 2.18 -20.57
C LYS A 162 -2.02 1.29 -20.28
N VAL A 163 -0.98 1.86 -19.69
CA VAL A 163 0.22 1.17 -19.20
C VAL A 163 0.48 1.61 -17.77
N THR A 164 1.31 0.87 -17.05
CA THR A 164 1.69 1.22 -15.68
C THR A 164 2.35 2.60 -15.65
N PRO A 165 1.79 3.57 -14.92
CA PRO A 165 2.40 4.89 -14.78
C PRO A 165 3.60 4.85 -13.85
N ALA A 166 4.51 5.82 -13.98
CA ALA A 166 5.50 6.06 -12.97
C ALA A 166 4.83 6.64 -11.70
N THR A 167 5.24 6.15 -10.54
CA THR A 167 4.76 6.63 -9.25
C THR A 167 5.92 6.96 -8.33
N ALA A 168 5.69 7.86 -7.39
CA ALA A 168 6.66 8.19 -6.35
C ALA A 168 5.97 8.40 -5.02
N VAL A 169 6.61 7.97 -3.95
CA VAL A 169 6.21 8.30 -2.57
C VAL A 169 7.38 9.00 -1.90
N THR A 170 7.09 10.14 -1.30
CA THR A 170 8.10 10.96 -0.61
C THR A 170 7.78 11.01 0.87
N THR A 171 8.72 10.59 1.69
CA THR A 171 8.65 10.65 3.14
C THR A 171 9.76 11.53 3.68
N LEU A 172 9.40 12.67 4.22
CA LEU A 172 10.32 13.71 4.71
C LEU A 172 10.42 13.77 6.23
N THR A 173 9.58 13.04 6.90
CA THR A 173 9.54 12.92 8.36
C THR A 173 9.76 11.47 8.75
N ASP A 174 10.42 11.27 9.86
CA ASP A 174 10.79 9.98 10.39
C ASP A 174 9.99 9.72 11.67
N VAL A 175 9.23 8.66 11.71
CA VAL A 175 8.41 8.31 12.87
C VAL A 175 9.26 8.00 14.11
N ARG A 176 10.51 7.59 13.93
CA ARG A 176 11.46 7.33 15.01
C ARG A 176 12.19 8.59 15.47
N GLY A 177 12.15 9.66 14.69
CA GLY A 177 12.81 10.92 15.02
C GLY A 177 14.32 10.94 14.78
N GLU A 178 14.84 10.01 13.99
CA GLU A 178 16.28 9.91 13.66
C GLU A 178 16.68 10.82 12.49
N GLY A 179 15.70 11.50 11.88
CA GLY A 179 15.95 12.45 10.80
C GLY A 179 16.08 11.82 9.40
N ASN A 180 15.79 10.55 9.27
CA ASN A 180 15.83 9.84 8.00
C ASN A 180 14.74 10.32 7.04
N LYS A 181 15.02 10.22 5.74
CA LYS A 181 14.09 10.59 4.67
C LYS A 181 14.23 9.61 3.53
N THR A 182 13.16 9.41 2.77
CA THR A 182 13.21 8.52 1.62
C THR A 182 12.32 9.01 0.48
N VAL A 183 12.69 8.60 -0.73
CA VAL A 183 11.87 8.71 -1.93
C VAL A 183 11.85 7.35 -2.60
N TRP A 184 10.67 6.79 -2.73
CA TRP A 184 10.44 5.59 -3.52
C TRP A 184 9.97 6.02 -4.90
N PHE A 185 10.74 5.69 -5.91
CA PHE A 185 10.38 5.92 -7.30
C PHE A 185 10.21 4.59 -8.01
N ASN A 186 9.10 4.43 -8.67
CA ASN A 186 8.79 3.24 -9.42
C ASN A 186 8.34 3.60 -10.83
N SER A 187 8.87 2.89 -11.80
CA SER A 187 8.42 2.90 -13.18
C SER A 187 8.30 1.48 -13.69
N ARG A 188 7.77 1.32 -14.86
CA ARG A 188 7.76 0.03 -15.55
C ARG A 188 9.16 -0.31 -16.07
#